data_c4343ee8e28079ab4beb0ad87e4579d7
#
_entry.id   c4343ee8e28079ab4beb0ad87e4579d7
#
_cell.length_a   1.000
_cell.length_b   1.000
_cell.length_c   1.000
_cell.angle_alpha   90.00
_cell.angle_beta   90.00
_cell.angle_gamma   90.00
#
_symmetry.space_group_name_H-M   'P 1'
#
loop_
_entity.id
_entity.type
_entity.pdbx_description
1 polymer ?
#
loop_
_entity_poly.entity_id
_entity_poly.type
_entity_poly.pdbx_seq_one_letter_code
_entity_poly.pdbx_strand_id
1 'polypeptide(L)'
;GWDAAVKVAVLAIVLMGVPVKLANVQRTGIRDLSEEKIRSVRNTGMRYKLVCRAERRGDGVHCCVQPELLLAGDPLANLEGSSSAIRFDLDVFGLSLVEHNPGIEATGYGLLADFLRAVQQ
;
A
#
# COMPACT_ATOMS: atom_id res chain seq x y z
N GLY A 1 -4.46 10.19 3.95
CA GLY A 1 -4.32 8.73 4.18
C GLY A 1 -5.65 7.96 4.19
N TRP A 2 -6.82 8.58 3.90
CA TRP A 2 -8.11 7.87 3.91
C TRP A 2 -8.20 6.82 2.81
N ASP A 3 -7.88 7.16 1.57
CA ASP A 3 -7.86 6.24 0.45
C ASP A 3 -6.94 5.04 0.71
N ALA A 4 -5.74 5.32 1.23
CA ALA A 4 -4.79 4.30 1.63
C ALA A 4 -5.31 3.38 2.75
N ALA A 5 -6.05 3.93 3.72
CA ALA A 5 -6.66 3.15 4.80
C ALA A 5 -7.76 2.21 4.29
N VAL A 6 -8.60 2.68 3.35
CA VAL A 6 -9.59 1.82 2.69
C VAL A 6 -8.91 0.68 1.93
N LYS A 7 -7.89 1.00 1.14
CA LYS A 7 -7.14 0.01 0.35
C LYS A 7 -6.53 -1.08 1.23
N VAL A 8 -5.82 -0.71 2.30
CA VAL A 8 -5.19 -1.70 3.19
C VAL A 8 -6.22 -2.55 3.93
N ALA A 9 -7.35 -1.97 4.34
CA ALA A 9 -8.43 -2.73 4.98
C ALA A 9 -9.04 -3.77 4.03
N VAL A 10 -9.34 -3.38 2.78
CA VAL A 10 -9.87 -4.30 1.77
C VAL A 10 -8.88 -5.41 1.45
N LEU A 11 -7.59 -5.07 1.24
CA LEU A 11 -6.56 -6.07 0.97
C LEU A 11 -6.37 -7.04 2.13
N ALA A 12 -6.41 -6.55 3.37
CA ALA A 12 -6.32 -7.41 4.55
C ALA A 12 -7.52 -8.37 4.64
N ILE A 13 -8.73 -7.90 4.39
CA ILE A 13 -9.93 -8.76 4.38
C ILE A 13 -9.80 -9.85 3.30
N VAL A 14 -9.45 -9.46 2.08
CA VAL A 14 -9.41 -10.39 0.94
C VAL A 14 -8.25 -11.38 1.04
N LEU A 15 -7.05 -10.90 1.40
CA LEU A 15 -5.83 -11.72 1.36
C LEU A 15 -5.55 -12.46 2.66
N MET A 16 -5.98 -11.92 3.80
CA MET A 16 -5.70 -12.51 5.11
C MET A 16 -6.94 -13.18 5.74
N GLY A 17 -8.13 -13.00 5.13
CA GLY A 17 -9.37 -13.65 5.57
C GLY A 17 -9.89 -13.16 6.93
N VAL A 18 -9.46 -11.98 7.40
CA VAL A 18 -9.84 -11.42 8.70
C VAL A 18 -10.63 -10.14 8.50
N PRO A 19 -11.83 -9.98 9.10
CA PRO A 19 -12.60 -8.77 8.99
C PRO A 19 -11.86 -7.59 9.64
N VAL A 20 -11.70 -6.50 8.88
CA VAL A 20 -11.07 -5.26 9.34
C VAL A 20 -12.09 -4.12 9.25
N LYS A 21 -12.33 -3.44 10.38
CA LYS A 21 -13.14 -2.22 10.39
C LYS A 21 -12.25 -1.03 10.06
N LEU A 22 -12.65 -0.18 9.13
CA LEU A 22 -11.89 1.01 8.73
C LEU A 22 -11.53 1.92 9.91
N ALA A 23 -12.42 2.01 10.92
CA ALA A 23 -12.17 2.78 12.13
C ALA A 23 -10.98 2.26 12.96
N ASN A 24 -10.61 0.99 12.79
CA ASN A 24 -9.50 0.36 13.52
C ASN A 24 -8.16 0.49 12.77
N VAL A 25 -8.16 1.04 11.56
CA VAL A 25 -6.91 1.29 10.82
C VAL A 25 -6.21 2.50 11.43
N GLN A 26 -5.04 2.29 12.01
CA GLN A 26 -4.20 3.37 12.50
C GLN A 26 -3.69 4.20 11.33
N ARG A 27 -3.90 5.53 11.39
CA ARG A 27 -3.60 6.39 10.26
C ARG A 27 -2.87 7.65 10.69
N THR A 28 -1.68 7.82 10.13
CA THR A 28 -0.90 9.05 10.16
C THR A 28 -0.80 9.59 8.73
N GLY A 29 -1.33 10.79 8.51
CA GLY A 29 -1.27 11.45 7.21
C GLY A 29 0.10 12.08 6.93
N ILE A 30 0.22 12.66 5.73
CA ILE A 30 1.45 13.37 5.31
C ILE A 30 1.47 14.85 5.69
N ARG A 31 0.44 15.36 6.37
CA ARG A 31 0.31 16.80 6.70
C ARG A 31 1.42 17.32 7.58
N ASP A 32 1.95 16.46 8.46
CA ASP A 32 3.02 16.82 9.41
C ASP A 32 4.43 16.65 8.83
N LEU A 33 4.52 16.25 7.56
CA LEU A 33 5.78 16.22 6.81
C LEU A 33 6.02 17.59 6.20
N SER A 34 6.90 18.38 6.82
CA SER A 34 7.35 19.65 6.23
C SER A 34 8.22 19.40 4.99
N GLU A 35 8.20 20.35 4.06
CA GLU A 35 9.06 20.32 2.88
C GLU A 35 10.55 20.25 3.25
N GLU A 36 10.93 20.95 4.30
CA GLU A 36 12.29 20.93 4.85
C GLU A 36 12.71 19.52 5.28
N LYS A 37 11.82 18.82 5.99
CA LYS A 37 12.07 17.45 6.43
C LYS A 37 12.22 16.48 5.26
N ILE A 38 11.43 16.68 4.19
CA ILE A 38 11.55 15.88 2.97
C ILE A 38 12.87 16.19 2.24
N ARG A 39 13.25 17.45 2.16
CA ARG A 39 14.50 17.86 1.49
C ARG A 39 15.74 17.38 2.24
N SER A 40 15.74 17.42 3.58
CA SER A 40 16.90 17.02 4.39
C SER A 40 17.32 15.56 4.18
N VAL A 41 16.37 14.68 3.91
CA VAL A 41 16.65 13.25 3.69
C VAL A 41 16.96 12.89 2.24
N ARG A 42 16.65 13.79 1.30
CA ARG A 42 16.83 13.50 -0.14
C ARG A 42 18.30 13.20 -0.51
N ASN A 43 19.24 13.87 0.16
CA ASN A 43 20.68 13.71 -0.09
C ASN A 43 21.29 12.52 0.67
N THR A 44 20.53 11.86 1.54
CA THR A 44 21.01 10.68 2.30
C THR A 44 20.70 9.36 1.59
N GLY A 45 20.14 9.41 0.37
CA GLY A 45 19.68 8.20 -0.32
C GLY A 45 18.40 7.60 0.26
N MET A 46 17.69 8.35 1.09
CA MET A 46 16.41 7.93 1.67
C MET A 46 15.24 8.70 1.05
N ARG A 47 14.04 8.11 1.13
CA ARG A 47 12.81 8.73 0.62
C ARG A 47 11.64 8.47 1.56
N TYR A 48 10.82 9.50 1.79
CA TYR A 48 9.53 9.31 2.44
C TYR A 48 8.52 8.74 1.45
N LYS A 49 7.85 7.69 1.86
CA LYS A 49 6.69 7.11 1.15
C LYS A 49 5.55 6.89 2.12
N LEU A 50 4.32 7.06 1.65
CA LEU A 50 3.15 6.67 2.43
C LEU A 50 3.01 5.15 2.30
N VAL A 51 3.25 4.43 3.40
CA VAL A 51 3.23 2.97 3.43
C VAL A 51 1.99 2.49 4.17
N CYS A 52 1.36 1.49 3.60
CA CYS A 52 0.27 0.73 4.20
C CYS A 52 0.81 -0.60 4.68
N ARG A 53 0.52 -0.97 5.92
CA ARG A 53 0.89 -2.28 6.46
C ARG A 53 -0.32 -3.02 6.97
N ALA A 54 -0.40 -4.31 6.69
CA ALA A 54 -1.31 -5.25 7.33
C ALA A 54 -0.45 -6.39 7.89
N GLU A 55 -0.52 -6.60 9.17
CA GLU A 55 0.30 -7.59 9.89
C GLU A 55 -0.60 -8.48 10.74
N ARG A 56 -0.40 -9.79 10.63
CA ARG A 56 -1.11 -10.74 11.48
C ARG A 56 -0.59 -10.66 12.91
N ARG A 57 -1.50 -10.47 13.85
CA ARG A 57 -1.21 -10.44 15.29
C ARG A 57 -2.20 -11.31 16.05
N GLY A 58 -1.76 -12.47 16.48
CA GLY A 58 -2.65 -13.47 17.05
C GLY A 58 -3.74 -13.87 16.04
N ASP A 59 -4.99 -13.82 16.48
CA ASP A 59 -6.16 -14.16 15.63
C ASP A 59 -6.65 -12.98 14.78
N GLY A 60 -6.03 -11.82 14.90
CA GLY A 60 -6.43 -10.60 14.20
C GLY A 60 -5.41 -10.08 13.21
N VAL A 61 -5.74 -8.96 12.59
CA VAL A 61 -4.86 -8.21 11.70
C VAL A 61 -4.76 -6.78 12.18
N HIS A 62 -3.53 -6.30 12.35
CA HIS A 62 -3.25 -4.91 12.61
C HIS A 62 -2.97 -4.19 11.29
N CYS A 63 -3.75 -3.13 11.02
CA CYS A 63 -3.59 -2.31 9.82
C CYS A 63 -3.14 -0.91 10.21
N CYS A 64 -2.12 -0.39 9.52
CA CYS A 64 -1.70 1.00 9.68
C CYS A 64 -1.32 1.63 8.33
N VAL A 65 -1.43 2.96 8.30
CA VAL A 65 -1.02 3.82 7.18
C VAL A 65 -0.20 4.96 7.75
N GLN A 66 1.04 5.09 7.33
CA GLN A 66 1.92 6.14 7.81
C GLN A 66 3.03 6.47 6.80
N PRO A 67 3.58 7.70 6.86
CA PRO A 67 4.81 8.01 6.14
C PRO A 67 5.97 7.22 6.75
N GLU A 68 6.70 6.50 5.91
CA GLU A 68 7.92 5.79 6.30
C GLU A 68 9.12 6.32 5.52
N LEU A 69 10.26 6.37 6.20
CA LEU A 69 11.54 6.72 5.60
C LEU A 69 12.21 5.43 5.11
N LEU A 70 12.28 5.27 3.79
CA LEU A 70 12.80 4.08 3.14
C LEU A 70 14.18 4.35 2.54
N LEU A 71 15.05 3.35 2.57
CA LEU A 71 16.34 3.38 1.87
C LEU A 71 16.12 3.33 0.35
N ALA A 72 17.00 3.97 -0.43
CA ALA A 72 16.91 3.96 -1.89
C ALA A 72 16.97 2.56 -2.51
N GLY A 73 17.52 1.56 -1.80
CA GLY A 73 17.53 0.16 -2.22
C GLY A 73 16.20 -0.57 -1.98
N ASP A 74 15.26 0.01 -1.22
CA ASP A 74 13.95 -0.60 -1.02
C ASP A 74 13.10 -0.41 -2.29
N PRO A 75 12.52 -1.48 -2.85
CA PRO A 75 11.67 -1.39 -4.03
C PRO A 75 10.53 -0.39 -3.89
N LEU A 76 9.96 -0.23 -2.70
CA LEU A 76 8.89 0.72 -2.42
C LEU A 76 9.37 2.18 -2.48
N ALA A 77 10.66 2.45 -2.22
CA ALA A 77 11.21 3.80 -2.27
C ALA A 77 11.25 4.37 -3.68
N ASN A 78 11.38 3.51 -4.70
CA ASN A 78 11.62 3.91 -6.09
C ASN A 78 10.35 3.97 -6.95
N LEU A 79 9.17 3.81 -6.36
CA LEU A 79 7.90 3.97 -7.06
C LEU A 79 7.69 5.44 -7.42
N GLU A 80 7.41 5.71 -8.70
CA GLU A 80 7.17 7.05 -9.24
C GLU A 80 5.86 7.11 -10.02
N GLY A 81 5.34 8.31 -10.20
CA GLY A 81 4.11 8.57 -10.95
C GLY A 81 2.91 7.85 -10.33
N SER A 82 2.18 7.10 -11.15
CA SER A 82 1.03 6.27 -10.75
C SER A 82 1.42 4.85 -10.33
N SER A 83 2.73 4.53 -10.35
CA SER A 83 3.23 3.19 -10.00
C SER A 83 2.87 2.80 -8.57
N SER A 84 2.54 1.54 -8.38
CA SER A 84 2.22 0.96 -7.08
C SER A 84 2.94 -0.36 -6.85
N ALA A 85 3.09 -0.75 -5.59
CA ALA A 85 3.62 -2.07 -5.25
C ALA A 85 2.95 -2.65 -4.01
N ILE A 86 2.87 -3.96 -3.99
CA ILE A 86 2.53 -4.75 -2.81
C ILE A 86 3.69 -5.69 -2.51
N ARG A 87 4.13 -5.71 -1.26
CA ARG A 87 5.11 -6.66 -0.74
C ARG A 87 4.44 -7.60 0.25
N PHE A 88 4.67 -8.88 0.07
CA PHE A 88 4.28 -9.93 0.99
C PHE A 88 5.53 -10.46 1.67
N ASP A 89 5.57 -10.36 2.98
CA ASP A 89 6.59 -11.00 3.81
C ASP A 89 5.99 -12.31 4.33
N LEU A 90 6.36 -13.42 3.70
CA LEU A 90 5.87 -14.76 4.02
C LEU A 90 6.90 -15.50 4.88
N ASP A 91 6.49 -16.59 5.51
CA ASP A 91 7.34 -17.36 6.42
C ASP A 91 8.61 -17.92 5.74
N VAL A 92 8.54 -18.18 4.44
CA VAL A 92 9.61 -18.86 3.68
C VAL A 92 10.31 -17.91 2.72
N PHE A 93 9.61 -16.93 2.17
CA PHE A 93 10.17 -15.97 1.20
C PHE A 93 9.37 -14.68 1.17
N GLY A 94 9.97 -13.63 0.62
CA GLY A 94 9.28 -12.38 0.28
C GLY A 94 8.84 -12.39 -1.18
N LEU A 95 7.67 -11.83 -1.47
CA LEU A 95 7.15 -11.62 -2.82
C LEU A 95 6.81 -10.14 -3.00
N SER A 96 7.21 -9.56 -4.11
CA SER A 96 6.81 -8.20 -4.48
C SER A 96 6.12 -8.20 -5.85
N LEU A 97 4.98 -7.54 -5.92
CA LEU A 97 4.28 -7.22 -7.16
C LEU A 97 4.40 -5.72 -7.40
N VAL A 98 4.84 -5.34 -8.57
CA VAL A 98 5.00 -3.93 -8.95
C VAL A 98 4.19 -3.67 -10.21
N GLU A 99 3.39 -2.62 -10.16
CA GLU A 99 2.66 -2.08 -11.29
C GLU A 99 3.34 -0.77 -11.70
N HIS A 100 3.78 -0.69 -12.95
CA HIS A 100 4.50 0.45 -13.47
C HIS A 100 3.58 1.39 -14.25
N ASN A 101 3.40 2.61 -13.77
CA ASN A 101 2.69 3.70 -14.44
C ASN A 101 1.36 3.27 -15.11
N PRO A 102 0.42 2.61 -14.36
CA PRO A 102 -0.85 2.22 -14.93
C PRO A 102 -1.61 3.45 -15.41
N GLY A 103 -2.11 3.37 -16.65
CA GLY A 103 -3.02 4.35 -17.20
C GLY A 103 -4.46 4.09 -16.77
N ILE A 104 -5.37 4.95 -17.21
CA ILE A 104 -6.81 4.81 -16.94
C ILE A 104 -7.37 3.51 -17.54
N GLU A 105 -6.76 3.03 -18.61
CA GLU A 105 -7.12 1.79 -19.31
C GLU A 105 -6.94 0.56 -18.40
N ALA A 106 -5.92 0.55 -17.53
CA ALA A 106 -5.71 -0.54 -16.59
C ALA A 106 -6.87 -0.64 -15.58
N THR A 107 -7.35 0.50 -15.08
CA THR A 107 -8.53 0.57 -14.20
C THR A 107 -9.79 0.14 -14.95
N GLY A 108 -9.98 0.61 -16.17
CA GLY A 108 -11.12 0.24 -17.03
C GLY A 108 -11.14 -1.26 -17.32
N TYR A 109 -9.99 -1.84 -17.63
CA TYR A 109 -9.86 -3.28 -17.83
C TYR A 109 -10.22 -4.08 -16.56
N GLY A 110 -9.71 -3.67 -15.40
CA GLY A 110 -10.03 -4.33 -14.13
C GLY A 110 -11.52 -4.33 -13.82
N LEU A 111 -12.18 -3.17 -13.96
CA LEU A 111 -13.63 -3.03 -13.76
C LEU A 111 -14.44 -3.92 -14.74
N LEU A 112 -14.07 -3.93 -16.01
CA LEU A 112 -14.71 -4.77 -17.01
C LEU A 112 -14.54 -6.25 -16.72
N ALA A 113 -13.32 -6.67 -16.35
CA ALA A 113 -13.03 -8.06 -16.00
C ALA A 113 -13.85 -8.52 -14.79
N ASP A 114 -13.97 -7.69 -13.76
CA ASP A 114 -14.76 -8.00 -12.57
C ASP A 114 -16.27 -8.05 -12.87
N PHE A 115 -16.75 -7.14 -13.70
CA PHE A 115 -18.13 -7.16 -14.17
C PHE A 115 -18.47 -8.45 -14.93
N LEU A 116 -17.61 -8.84 -15.88
CA LEU A 116 -17.81 -10.07 -16.65
C LEU A 116 -17.80 -11.32 -15.75
N ARG A 117 -16.93 -11.38 -14.76
CA ARG A 117 -16.92 -12.48 -13.79
C ARG A 117 -18.19 -12.53 -12.95
N ALA A 118 -18.69 -11.37 -12.54
CA ALA A 118 -19.91 -11.28 -11.72
C ALA A 118 -21.18 -11.72 -12.47
N VAL A 119 -21.23 -11.49 -13.79
CA VAL A 119 -22.41 -11.89 -14.60
C VAL A 119 -22.34 -13.33 -15.13
N GLN A 120 -21.20 -14.00 -14.97
CA GLN A 120 -21.01 -15.42 -15.35
C GLN A 120 -21.25 -16.39 -14.18
N GLN A 121 -21.48 -15.87 -12.97
CA GLN A 121 -21.85 -16.64 -11.79
C GLN A 121 -23.38 -16.77 -11.67
#